data_2b095f61880cd09d196622457802ba56
#
_entry.id   2b095f61880cd09d196622457802ba56
#
_cell.length_a   1.000
_cell.length_b   1.000
_cell.length_c   1.000
_cell.angle_alpha   90.00
_cell.angle_beta   90.00
_cell.angle_gamma   90.00
#
_symmetry.space_group_name_H-M   'P 1'
#
loop_
_entity.id
_entity.type
_entity.pdbx_description
1 polymer ?
#
loop_
_entity_poly.entity_id
_entity_poly.type
_entity_poly.pdbx_seq_one_letter_code
_entity_poly.pdbx_strand_id
1 'polypeptide(L)'
;MKKVGILVYDFNATGGAERVAKNLAIELAKNNEIHVISLFESKVEEQAKEYKYVKMFDKTISITKNLLKISKKVKKYLKENKIDVLLIITAGVNSVGILATKGTNVKTIYCEHSNLENKTYGKRHIFRQWIGAKFADIVVTLTERDKENFKKEFSVKEERIESIPNWIENKNNLKDIIYDSASKKIITVGRLEKVKGYDNLLKVAKIVNEKHPDWTWDICGGGSLYEELSAKIKEEKLEKFLHLKGNVKNIEQIYKEYSFCVMTSYYEGLPLSLLEAQINKLPIISFDCPTGPSEIIANNQNGYLVDCYNAEQMATKINDLIENKEKRIEFSEKSNLNLKKYEKQEVLKKWNNLISKI
;
A
#
# COMPACT_ATOMS: atom_id res chain seq x y z
N MET A 1 -15.87 -22.95 -10.22
CA MET A 1 -14.82 -22.69 -9.20
C MET A 1 -13.48 -22.89 -9.88
N LYS A 2 -12.61 -21.87 -9.89
CA LYS A 2 -11.25 -21.98 -10.47
C LYS A 2 -10.22 -22.32 -9.41
N LYS A 3 -9.11 -22.93 -9.86
CA LYS A 3 -7.92 -23.12 -9.02
C LYS A 3 -6.95 -21.97 -9.25
N VAL A 4 -6.76 -21.15 -8.22
CA VAL A 4 -5.98 -19.91 -8.31
C VAL A 4 -4.71 -20.04 -7.50
N GLY A 5 -3.55 -19.91 -8.14
CA GLY A 5 -2.25 -19.80 -7.48
C GLY A 5 -1.95 -18.34 -7.15
N ILE A 6 -1.43 -18.09 -5.96
CA ILE A 6 -0.91 -16.77 -5.53
C ILE A 6 0.59 -16.93 -5.31
N LEU A 7 1.40 -16.43 -6.24
CA LEU A 7 2.86 -16.50 -6.19
C LEU A 7 3.43 -15.27 -5.51
N VAL A 8 4.16 -15.48 -4.43
CA VAL A 8 4.83 -14.44 -3.65
C VAL A 8 6.30 -14.79 -3.38
N TYR A 9 7.11 -13.78 -3.06
CA TYR A 9 8.50 -13.99 -2.65
C TYR A 9 8.59 -14.68 -1.28
N ASP A 10 7.94 -14.11 -0.27
CA ASP A 10 7.82 -14.61 1.09
C ASP A 10 6.47 -14.18 1.68
N PHE A 11 5.57 -15.14 1.86
CA PHE A 11 4.20 -14.87 2.30
C PHE A 11 4.12 -14.37 3.75
N ASN A 12 5.08 -14.75 4.58
CA ASN A 12 5.12 -14.44 6.01
C ASN A 12 5.98 -13.20 6.34
N ALA A 13 6.57 -12.55 5.32
CA ALA A 13 7.28 -11.30 5.53
C ALA A 13 6.33 -10.16 5.95
N THR A 14 6.89 -9.15 6.60
CA THR A 14 6.14 -7.97 7.03
C THR A 14 6.18 -6.90 5.94
N GLY A 15 5.05 -6.70 5.25
CA GLY A 15 4.94 -5.71 4.18
C GLY A 15 3.50 -5.48 3.74
N GLY A 16 3.29 -4.43 2.95
CA GLY A 16 1.96 -4.09 2.42
C GLY A 16 1.46 -5.11 1.40
N ALA A 17 2.33 -5.54 0.48
CA ALA A 17 1.99 -6.52 -0.56
C ALA A 17 1.70 -7.90 0.04
N GLU A 18 2.44 -8.32 1.07
CA GLU A 18 2.25 -9.57 1.78
C GLU A 18 0.91 -9.57 2.54
N ARG A 19 0.58 -8.46 3.21
CA ARG A 19 -0.73 -8.28 3.86
C ARG A 19 -1.87 -8.37 2.84
N VAL A 20 -1.71 -7.76 1.69
CA VAL A 20 -2.71 -7.84 0.61
C VAL A 20 -2.82 -9.28 0.07
N ALA A 21 -1.70 -9.97 -0.14
CA ALA A 21 -1.72 -11.37 -0.59
C ALA A 21 -2.43 -12.29 0.41
N LYS A 22 -2.20 -12.11 1.73
CA LYS A 22 -2.91 -12.83 2.79
C LYS A 22 -4.42 -12.58 2.74
N ASN A 23 -4.81 -11.32 2.65
CA ASN A 23 -6.23 -10.95 2.58
C ASN A 23 -6.89 -11.50 1.31
N LEU A 24 -6.23 -11.39 0.14
CA LEU A 24 -6.71 -11.96 -1.12
C LEU A 24 -6.87 -13.47 -1.03
N ALA A 25 -5.90 -14.19 -0.43
CA ALA A 25 -5.96 -15.63 -0.28
C ALA A 25 -7.21 -16.09 0.49
N ILE A 26 -7.49 -15.43 1.62
CA ILE A 26 -8.67 -15.74 2.46
C ILE A 26 -9.97 -15.41 1.73
N GLU A 27 -10.08 -14.22 1.16
CA GLU A 27 -11.35 -13.76 0.58
C GLU A 27 -11.68 -14.43 -0.74
N LEU A 28 -10.69 -14.67 -1.61
CA LEU A 28 -10.92 -15.38 -2.87
C LEU A 28 -11.21 -16.88 -2.64
N ALA A 29 -10.79 -17.46 -1.50
CA ALA A 29 -11.07 -18.85 -1.15
C ALA A 29 -12.57 -19.13 -0.97
N LYS A 30 -13.39 -18.10 -0.74
CA LYS A 30 -14.85 -18.25 -0.66
C LYS A 30 -15.48 -18.73 -1.97
N ASN A 31 -14.86 -18.43 -3.11
CA ASN A 31 -15.37 -18.74 -4.45
C ASN A 31 -14.42 -19.58 -5.31
N ASN A 32 -13.19 -19.83 -4.86
CA ASN A 32 -12.13 -20.51 -5.62
C ASN A 32 -11.34 -21.46 -4.73
N GLU A 33 -10.62 -22.41 -5.33
CA GLU A 33 -9.60 -23.20 -4.64
C GLU A 33 -8.27 -22.43 -4.71
N ILE A 34 -7.79 -21.95 -3.56
CA ILE A 34 -6.60 -21.08 -3.50
C ILE A 34 -5.36 -21.87 -3.10
N HIS A 35 -4.28 -21.65 -3.84
CA HIS A 35 -2.95 -22.20 -3.58
C HIS A 35 -1.96 -21.05 -3.39
N VAL A 36 -1.53 -20.80 -2.17
CA VAL A 36 -0.46 -19.86 -1.87
C VAL A 36 0.90 -20.51 -2.13
N ILE A 37 1.65 -19.95 -3.05
CA ILE A 37 2.96 -20.44 -3.49
C ILE A 37 4.02 -19.44 -3.02
N SER A 38 4.61 -19.69 -1.85
CA SER A 38 5.70 -18.88 -1.32
C SER A 38 7.04 -19.42 -1.79
N LEU A 39 7.89 -18.57 -2.39
CA LEU A 39 9.21 -19.01 -2.82
C LEU A 39 10.08 -19.33 -1.60
N PHE A 40 10.05 -18.47 -0.60
CA PHE A 40 10.83 -18.57 0.63
C PHE A 40 9.93 -18.34 1.85
N GLU A 41 10.47 -18.49 3.04
CA GLU A 41 9.77 -18.25 4.29
C GLU A 41 10.78 -17.72 5.33
N SER A 42 10.60 -16.47 5.74
CA SER A 42 11.44 -15.84 6.77
C SER A 42 10.98 -16.15 8.19
N LYS A 43 9.69 -16.45 8.36
CA LYS A 43 9.08 -16.80 9.64
C LYS A 43 8.11 -17.95 9.45
N VAL A 44 8.09 -18.87 10.39
CA VAL A 44 7.06 -19.92 10.44
C VAL A 44 5.83 -19.32 11.11
N GLU A 45 4.73 -19.27 10.39
CA GLU A 45 3.42 -18.84 10.90
C GLU A 45 2.39 -19.94 10.65
N GLU A 46 1.42 -20.04 11.54
CA GLU A 46 0.26 -20.91 11.31
C GLU A 46 -0.54 -20.37 10.12
N GLN A 47 -0.78 -21.25 9.14
CA GLN A 47 -1.50 -20.88 7.94
C GLN A 47 -3.00 -21.05 8.11
N ALA A 48 -3.77 -20.16 7.51
CA ALA A 48 -5.22 -20.25 7.51
C ALA A 48 -5.69 -21.51 6.75
N LYS A 49 -6.80 -22.09 7.19
CA LYS A 49 -7.36 -23.35 6.63
C LYS A 49 -8.06 -23.15 5.29
N GLU A 50 -8.34 -21.90 4.94
CA GLU A 50 -9.08 -21.50 3.74
C GLU A 50 -8.31 -21.74 2.45
N TYR A 51 -6.99 -21.84 2.51
CA TYR A 51 -6.13 -22.03 1.33
C TYR A 51 -5.07 -23.12 1.57
N LYS A 52 -4.56 -23.67 0.47
CA LYS A 52 -3.39 -24.57 0.51
C LYS A 52 -2.12 -23.71 0.47
N TYR A 53 -1.23 -23.94 1.41
CA TYR A 53 0.06 -23.26 1.47
C TYR A 53 1.20 -24.17 1.06
N VAL A 54 2.13 -23.68 0.25
CA VAL A 54 3.34 -24.39 -0.11
C VAL A 54 4.54 -23.47 -0.09
N LYS A 55 5.59 -23.86 0.63
CA LYS A 55 6.91 -23.28 0.58
C LYS A 55 7.75 -24.00 -0.47
N MET A 56 8.33 -23.25 -1.42
CA MET A 56 9.10 -23.84 -2.51
C MET A 56 10.54 -24.19 -2.10
N PHE A 57 11.19 -23.39 -1.26
CA PHE A 57 12.59 -23.58 -0.88
C PHE A 57 12.80 -23.32 0.61
N ASP A 58 13.61 -24.17 1.26
CA ASP A 58 13.90 -24.05 2.69
C ASP A 58 14.90 -22.92 2.99
N LYS A 59 15.74 -22.57 2.02
CA LYS A 59 16.72 -21.48 2.15
C LYS A 59 16.49 -20.46 1.05
N THR A 60 16.67 -19.18 1.39
CA THR A 60 16.66 -18.10 0.42
C THR A 60 17.82 -18.24 -0.56
N ILE A 61 17.49 -18.27 -1.85
CA ILE A 61 18.45 -18.32 -2.95
C ILE A 61 18.21 -17.15 -3.91
N SER A 62 19.27 -16.72 -4.58
CA SER A 62 19.14 -15.64 -5.58
C SER A 62 18.23 -16.05 -6.74
N ILE A 63 17.11 -15.34 -6.92
CA ILE A 63 16.19 -15.57 -8.03
C ILE A 63 16.94 -15.42 -9.36
N THR A 64 17.72 -14.36 -9.53
CA THR A 64 18.43 -14.07 -10.78
C THR A 64 19.37 -15.22 -11.19
N LYS A 65 20.14 -15.74 -10.23
CA LYS A 65 21.09 -16.84 -10.49
C LYS A 65 20.40 -18.20 -10.68
N ASN A 66 19.21 -18.39 -10.11
CA ASN A 66 18.50 -19.67 -10.10
C ASN A 66 17.14 -19.63 -10.81
N LEU A 67 16.93 -18.65 -11.69
CA LEU A 67 15.63 -18.37 -12.31
C LEU A 67 14.99 -19.61 -12.95
N LEU A 68 15.73 -20.32 -13.78
CA LEU A 68 15.24 -21.54 -14.44
C LEU A 68 14.89 -22.66 -13.46
N LYS A 69 15.73 -22.87 -12.44
CA LYS A 69 15.48 -23.88 -11.39
C LYS A 69 14.20 -23.59 -10.63
N ILE A 70 14.03 -22.31 -10.19
CA ILE A 70 12.86 -21.86 -9.44
C ILE A 70 11.61 -21.99 -10.32
N SER A 71 11.65 -21.46 -11.54
CA SER A 71 10.50 -21.52 -12.46
C SER A 71 10.09 -22.95 -12.83
N LYS A 72 11.05 -23.88 -13.01
CA LYS A 72 10.74 -25.30 -13.24
C LYS A 72 10.01 -25.92 -12.05
N LYS A 73 10.44 -25.61 -10.82
CA LYS A 73 9.78 -26.12 -9.59
C LYS A 73 8.36 -25.58 -9.46
N VAL A 74 8.17 -24.26 -9.67
CA VAL A 74 6.83 -23.65 -9.69
C VAL A 74 5.97 -24.26 -10.80
N LYS A 75 6.50 -24.40 -12.03
CA LYS A 75 5.78 -25.02 -13.16
C LYS A 75 5.31 -26.43 -12.85
N LYS A 76 6.16 -27.26 -12.23
CA LYS A 76 5.79 -28.61 -11.81
C LYS A 76 4.57 -28.56 -10.87
N TYR A 77 4.62 -27.70 -9.84
CA TYR A 77 3.52 -27.51 -8.89
C TYR A 77 2.22 -27.06 -9.57
N LEU A 78 2.30 -26.08 -10.48
CA LEU A 78 1.13 -25.59 -11.22
C LEU A 78 0.44 -26.70 -12.03
N LYS A 79 1.23 -27.55 -12.68
CA LYS A 79 0.71 -28.69 -13.47
C LYS A 79 0.09 -29.77 -12.58
N GLU A 80 0.79 -30.21 -11.52
CA GLU A 80 0.33 -31.27 -10.62
C GLU A 80 -0.97 -30.89 -9.91
N ASN A 81 -1.15 -29.61 -9.58
CA ASN A 81 -2.35 -29.11 -8.91
C ASN A 81 -3.41 -28.57 -9.87
N LYS A 82 -3.16 -28.60 -11.19
CA LYS A 82 -4.07 -28.12 -12.25
C LYS A 82 -4.54 -26.67 -11.98
N ILE A 83 -3.58 -25.79 -11.73
CA ILE A 83 -3.86 -24.36 -11.51
C ILE A 83 -4.36 -23.74 -12.80
N ASP A 84 -5.46 -22.99 -12.75
CA ASP A 84 -6.07 -22.30 -13.88
C ASP A 84 -5.50 -20.88 -14.05
N VAL A 85 -5.33 -20.16 -12.95
CA VAL A 85 -4.90 -18.76 -12.93
C VAL A 85 -3.78 -18.58 -11.90
N LEU A 86 -2.73 -17.85 -12.28
CA LEU A 86 -1.62 -17.48 -11.39
C LEU A 86 -1.60 -15.97 -11.15
N LEU A 87 -1.92 -15.55 -9.94
CA LEU A 87 -1.66 -14.19 -9.47
C LEU A 87 -0.19 -14.07 -9.09
N ILE A 88 0.52 -13.14 -9.71
CA ILE A 88 1.94 -12.87 -9.48
C ILE A 88 2.05 -11.57 -8.69
N ILE A 89 2.34 -11.68 -7.40
CA ILE A 89 2.35 -10.53 -6.50
C ILE A 89 3.73 -9.87 -6.52
N THR A 90 3.79 -8.64 -6.99
CA THR A 90 4.96 -7.77 -7.14
C THR A 90 5.93 -8.13 -8.29
N ALA A 91 6.68 -7.14 -8.75
CA ALA A 91 7.71 -7.30 -9.77
C ALA A 91 8.83 -8.28 -9.36
N GLY A 92 9.04 -8.50 -8.06
CA GLY A 92 10.10 -9.36 -7.54
C GLY A 92 10.05 -10.80 -8.04
N VAL A 93 8.85 -11.34 -8.25
CA VAL A 93 8.62 -12.73 -8.67
C VAL A 93 8.09 -12.88 -10.10
N ASN A 94 7.96 -11.77 -10.83
CA ASN A 94 7.41 -11.74 -12.19
C ASN A 94 8.09 -12.72 -13.15
N SER A 95 9.42 -12.64 -13.25
CA SER A 95 10.18 -13.51 -14.16
C SER A 95 9.97 -14.98 -13.85
N VAL A 96 9.81 -15.33 -12.59
CA VAL A 96 9.52 -16.71 -12.15
C VAL A 96 8.14 -17.15 -12.62
N GLY A 97 7.10 -16.35 -12.32
CA GLY A 97 5.73 -16.67 -12.69
C GLY A 97 5.53 -16.79 -14.19
N ILE A 98 6.02 -15.82 -14.97
CA ILE A 98 5.94 -15.82 -16.43
C ILE A 98 6.66 -17.05 -17.05
N LEU A 99 7.86 -17.38 -16.57
CA LEU A 99 8.57 -18.56 -17.08
C LEU A 99 7.90 -19.87 -16.63
N ALA A 100 7.33 -19.91 -15.43
CA ALA A 100 6.65 -21.11 -14.94
C ALA A 100 5.39 -21.41 -15.74
N THR A 101 4.67 -20.42 -16.24
CA THR A 101 3.44 -20.60 -17.02
C THR A 101 3.68 -20.77 -18.51
N LYS A 102 4.88 -20.45 -19.02
CA LYS A 102 5.21 -20.60 -20.44
C LYS A 102 5.00 -22.04 -20.93
N GLY A 103 4.18 -22.22 -21.97
CA GLY A 103 3.82 -23.54 -22.52
C GLY A 103 2.93 -24.36 -21.57
N THR A 104 2.07 -23.70 -20.83
CA THR A 104 0.94 -24.26 -20.07
C THR A 104 -0.34 -23.49 -20.43
N ASN A 105 -1.49 -23.97 -19.98
CA ASN A 105 -2.76 -23.27 -20.13
C ASN A 105 -3.06 -22.33 -18.96
N VAL A 106 -2.13 -22.17 -17.99
CA VAL A 106 -2.29 -21.32 -16.83
C VAL A 106 -2.29 -19.86 -17.27
N LYS A 107 -3.34 -19.13 -16.94
CA LYS A 107 -3.44 -17.70 -17.18
C LYS A 107 -2.71 -16.90 -16.09
N THR A 108 -2.15 -15.79 -16.45
CA THR A 108 -1.32 -14.98 -15.55
C THR A 108 -1.93 -13.60 -15.30
N ILE A 109 -2.04 -13.22 -14.04
CA ILE A 109 -2.38 -11.87 -13.61
C ILE A 109 -1.19 -11.31 -12.84
N TYR A 110 -0.52 -10.32 -13.40
CA TYR A 110 0.54 -9.59 -12.73
C TYR A 110 -0.04 -8.48 -11.88
N CYS A 111 0.17 -8.53 -10.57
CA CYS A 111 -0.30 -7.54 -9.61
C CYS A 111 0.86 -6.61 -9.22
N GLU A 112 0.83 -5.38 -9.70
CA GLU A 112 1.82 -4.36 -9.33
C GLU A 112 1.39 -3.63 -8.05
N HIS A 113 2.25 -3.69 -7.04
CA HIS A 113 2.02 -3.05 -5.74
C HIS A 113 2.99 -1.89 -5.44
N SER A 114 3.88 -1.61 -6.38
CA SER A 114 4.77 -0.45 -6.33
C SER A 114 4.28 0.63 -7.29
N ASN A 115 5.06 1.69 -7.41
CA ASN A 115 4.75 2.81 -8.27
C ASN A 115 5.78 2.87 -9.41
N LEU A 116 5.33 2.94 -10.66
CA LEU A 116 6.21 3.02 -11.81
C LEU A 116 7.05 4.32 -11.83
N GLU A 117 6.49 5.43 -11.34
CA GLU A 117 7.19 6.72 -11.28
C GLU A 117 8.24 6.77 -10.16
N ASN A 118 8.37 5.76 -9.32
CA ASN A 118 9.35 5.73 -8.25
C ASN A 118 10.78 5.59 -8.80
N LYS A 119 11.46 6.71 -8.92
CA LYS A 119 12.84 6.80 -9.45
C LYS A 119 13.90 6.17 -8.54
N THR A 120 13.55 5.77 -7.31
CA THR A 120 14.48 5.06 -6.42
C THR A 120 14.67 3.60 -6.83
N TYR A 121 13.77 3.06 -7.63
CA TYR A 121 13.91 1.73 -8.19
C TYR A 121 14.98 1.70 -9.30
N GLY A 122 15.95 0.83 -9.14
CA GLY A 122 17.01 0.64 -10.15
C GLY A 122 16.47 -0.02 -11.43
N LYS A 123 17.25 0.09 -12.52
CA LYS A 123 16.92 -0.46 -13.86
C LYS A 123 16.44 -1.93 -13.84
N ARG A 124 16.94 -2.74 -12.89
CA ARG A 124 16.51 -4.14 -12.74
C ARG A 124 15.04 -4.28 -12.31
N HIS A 125 14.56 -3.37 -11.48
CA HIS A 125 13.16 -3.38 -11.05
C HIS A 125 12.24 -3.01 -12.22
N ILE A 126 12.56 -1.93 -12.93
CA ILE A 126 11.83 -1.49 -14.13
C ILE A 126 11.80 -2.61 -15.20
N PHE A 127 12.92 -3.29 -15.41
CA PHE A 127 12.96 -4.44 -16.32
C PHE A 127 12.02 -5.57 -15.89
N ARG A 128 11.92 -5.86 -14.60
CA ARG A 128 10.95 -6.84 -14.09
C ARG A 128 9.49 -6.39 -14.28
N GLN A 129 9.20 -5.10 -14.05
CA GLN A 129 7.87 -4.54 -14.36
C GLN A 129 7.55 -4.68 -15.84
N TRP A 130 8.51 -4.38 -16.72
CA TRP A 130 8.37 -4.57 -18.18
C TRP A 130 8.07 -6.04 -18.53
N ILE A 131 8.76 -7.02 -17.92
CA ILE A 131 8.46 -8.46 -18.15
C ILE A 131 6.98 -8.75 -17.80
N GLY A 132 6.49 -8.29 -16.66
CA GLY A 132 5.09 -8.48 -16.27
C GLY A 132 4.13 -7.80 -17.26
N ALA A 133 4.38 -6.54 -17.57
CA ALA A 133 3.59 -5.76 -18.51
C ALA A 133 3.52 -6.41 -19.91
N LYS A 134 4.64 -6.96 -20.40
CA LYS A 134 4.74 -7.54 -21.73
C LYS A 134 4.14 -8.93 -21.86
N PHE A 135 4.33 -9.77 -20.84
CA PHE A 135 4.10 -11.21 -20.97
C PHE A 135 2.98 -11.78 -20.08
N ALA A 136 2.47 -11.05 -19.08
CA ALA A 136 1.29 -11.49 -18.37
C ALA A 136 0.04 -11.37 -19.26
N ASP A 137 -0.96 -12.22 -19.04
CA ASP A 137 -2.25 -12.11 -19.74
C ASP A 137 -2.96 -10.81 -19.33
N ILE A 138 -2.97 -10.52 -18.04
CA ILE A 138 -3.54 -9.27 -17.47
C ILE A 138 -2.54 -8.63 -16.51
N VAL A 139 -2.53 -7.30 -16.46
CA VAL A 139 -1.83 -6.48 -15.47
C VAL A 139 -2.86 -5.85 -14.55
N VAL A 140 -2.62 -5.88 -13.27
CA VAL A 140 -3.43 -5.16 -12.27
C VAL A 140 -2.56 -4.15 -11.56
N THR A 141 -2.95 -2.89 -11.60
CA THR A 141 -2.36 -1.77 -10.84
C THR A 141 -3.27 -1.36 -9.67
N LEU A 142 -2.76 -0.63 -8.69
CA LEU A 142 -3.54 -0.18 -7.54
C LEU A 142 -4.33 1.12 -7.81
N THR A 143 -3.91 1.91 -8.80
CA THR A 143 -4.44 3.24 -9.10
C THR A 143 -4.68 3.41 -10.58
N GLU A 144 -5.63 4.27 -10.95
CA GLU A 144 -5.86 4.61 -12.36
C GLU A 144 -4.65 5.33 -12.96
N ARG A 145 -3.99 6.20 -12.17
CA ARG A 145 -2.77 6.88 -12.62
C ARG A 145 -1.67 5.90 -12.98
N ASP A 146 -1.45 4.86 -12.18
CA ASP A 146 -0.42 3.87 -12.47
C ASP A 146 -0.80 2.96 -13.64
N LYS A 147 -2.10 2.68 -13.82
CA LYS A 147 -2.64 2.04 -15.02
C LYS A 147 -2.26 2.83 -16.29
N GLU A 148 -2.50 4.13 -16.30
CA GLU A 148 -2.14 4.99 -17.44
C GLU A 148 -0.61 5.06 -17.64
N ASN A 149 0.18 5.09 -16.55
CA ASN A 149 1.64 5.04 -16.64
C ASN A 149 2.13 3.74 -17.29
N PHE A 150 1.56 2.58 -16.92
CA PHE A 150 1.91 1.29 -17.53
C PHE A 150 1.51 1.21 -19.01
N LYS A 151 0.36 1.76 -19.38
CA LYS A 151 -0.06 1.86 -20.78
C LYS A 151 0.93 2.68 -21.60
N LYS A 152 1.31 3.85 -21.08
CA LYS A 152 2.22 4.78 -21.74
C LYS A 152 3.64 4.22 -21.86
N GLU A 153 4.20 3.72 -20.73
CA GLU A 153 5.61 3.30 -20.66
C GLU A 153 5.85 1.95 -21.35
N PHE A 154 4.96 1.00 -21.18
CA PHE A 154 5.14 -0.38 -21.67
C PHE A 154 4.19 -0.76 -22.81
N SER A 155 3.41 0.19 -23.33
CA SER A 155 2.45 -0.04 -24.42
C SER A 155 1.48 -1.18 -24.10
N VAL A 156 1.00 -1.27 -22.86
CA VAL A 156 0.01 -2.27 -22.46
C VAL A 156 -1.34 -1.87 -23.05
N LYS A 157 -2.02 -2.80 -23.73
CA LYS A 157 -3.35 -2.55 -24.32
C LYS A 157 -4.41 -2.45 -23.22
N GLU A 158 -5.47 -1.65 -23.47
CA GLU A 158 -6.56 -1.42 -22.52
C GLU A 158 -7.22 -2.70 -22.02
N GLU A 159 -7.44 -3.67 -22.92
CA GLU A 159 -8.05 -4.95 -22.58
C GLU A 159 -7.19 -5.87 -21.71
N ARG A 160 -5.91 -5.51 -21.51
CA ARG A 160 -4.93 -6.29 -20.72
C ARG A 160 -4.53 -5.62 -19.41
N ILE A 161 -5.17 -4.53 -19.04
CA ILE A 161 -4.81 -3.84 -17.80
C ILE A 161 -6.05 -3.34 -17.08
N GLU A 162 -6.12 -3.59 -15.77
CA GLU A 162 -7.18 -3.10 -14.91
C GLU A 162 -6.58 -2.41 -13.68
N SER A 163 -7.33 -1.44 -13.13
CA SER A 163 -7.03 -0.85 -11.83
C SER A 163 -7.93 -1.47 -10.77
N ILE A 164 -7.33 -2.24 -9.86
CA ILE A 164 -8.01 -2.85 -8.71
C ILE A 164 -7.26 -2.42 -7.45
N PRO A 165 -7.80 -1.48 -6.68
CA PRO A 165 -7.16 -0.99 -5.47
C PRO A 165 -7.15 -2.06 -4.37
N ASN A 166 -6.31 -1.85 -3.37
CA ASN A 166 -6.44 -2.58 -2.12
C ASN A 166 -7.71 -2.12 -1.41
N TRP A 167 -8.41 -3.05 -0.75
CA TRP A 167 -9.55 -2.68 0.09
C TRP A 167 -9.12 -2.35 1.51
N ILE A 168 -10.00 -1.69 2.20
CA ILE A 168 -9.89 -1.38 3.61
C ILE A 168 -10.86 -2.25 4.42
N GLU A 169 -10.38 -2.75 5.55
CA GLU A 169 -11.23 -3.41 6.53
C GLU A 169 -11.93 -2.36 7.38
N ASN A 170 -13.20 -2.15 7.12
CA ASN A 170 -14.01 -1.29 7.97
C ASN A 170 -14.63 -2.15 9.09
N LYS A 171 -13.93 -2.25 10.21
CA LYS A 171 -14.41 -3.02 11.38
C LYS A 171 -15.46 -2.25 12.18
N ASN A 172 -15.52 -0.94 12.04
CA ASN A 172 -16.44 -0.07 12.73
C ASN A 172 -17.47 0.46 11.73
N ASN A 173 -18.72 0.59 12.17
CA ASN A 173 -19.69 1.29 11.36
C ASN A 173 -19.27 2.79 11.30
N LEU A 174 -19.07 3.33 10.09
CA LEU A 174 -18.62 4.72 9.88
C LEU A 174 -19.53 5.73 10.61
N LYS A 175 -20.81 5.37 10.82
CA LYS A 175 -21.78 6.21 11.54
C LYS A 175 -21.48 6.34 13.03
N ASP A 176 -20.82 5.34 13.62
CA ASP A 176 -20.55 5.27 15.05
C ASP A 176 -19.21 5.95 15.43
N ILE A 177 -18.42 6.38 14.44
CA ILE A 177 -17.18 7.08 14.68
C ILE A 177 -17.46 8.56 14.93
N ILE A 178 -17.14 9.02 16.12
CA ILE A 178 -17.22 10.42 16.51
C ILE A 178 -15.85 11.06 16.30
N TYR A 179 -15.80 12.13 15.53
CA TYR A 179 -14.61 12.93 15.32
C TYR A 179 -14.38 13.88 16.50
N ASP A 180 -13.21 13.81 17.13
CA ASP A 180 -12.83 14.75 18.19
C ASP A 180 -12.16 16.01 17.62
N SER A 181 -12.96 17.04 17.41
CA SER A 181 -12.47 18.33 16.92
C SER A 181 -11.70 19.16 17.97
N ALA A 182 -11.69 18.73 19.24
CA ALA A 182 -10.96 19.40 20.33
C ALA A 182 -9.53 18.88 20.50
N SER A 183 -9.21 17.74 19.92
CA SER A 183 -7.85 17.19 19.97
C SER A 183 -6.83 18.17 19.37
N LYS A 184 -5.66 18.25 19.97
CA LYS A 184 -4.51 19.02 19.51
C LYS A 184 -3.37 18.10 19.06
N LYS A 185 -3.72 16.95 18.48
CA LYS A 185 -2.76 15.94 18.05
C LYS A 185 -2.81 15.71 16.55
N ILE A 186 -1.64 15.65 15.93
CA ILE A 186 -1.42 15.31 14.52
C ILE A 186 -0.87 13.89 14.45
N ILE A 187 -1.25 13.11 13.44
CA ILE A 187 -0.70 11.78 13.23
C ILE A 187 -0.06 11.64 11.85
N THR A 188 1.08 10.95 11.81
CA THR A 188 1.67 10.36 10.60
C THR A 188 1.83 8.87 10.80
N VAL A 189 1.37 8.05 9.86
CA VAL A 189 1.47 6.59 9.94
C VAL A 189 2.25 6.06 8.75
N GLY A 190 3.37 5.40 8.99
CA GLY A 190 4.18 4.82 7.93
C GLY A 190 5.49 4.22 8.43
N ARG A 191 6.09 3.33 7.62
CA ARG A 191 7.42 2.77 7.93
C ARG A 191 8.47 3.89 7.93
N LEU A 192 9.39 3.86 8.87
CA LEU A 192 10.48 4.83 8.95
C LEU A 192 11.56 4.51 7.90
N GLU A 193 11.22 4.79 6.65
CA GLU A 193 12.04 4.57 5.46
C GLU A 193 12.14 5.85 4.62
N LYS A 194 13.23 6.01 3.86
CA LYS A 194 13.49 7.22 3.06
C LYS A 194 12.34 7.63 2.15
N VAL A 195 11.64 6.66 1.56
CA VAL A 195 10.51 6.91 0.65
C VAL A 195 9.35 7.67 1.31
N LYS A 196 9.25 7.64 2.64
CA LYS A 196 8.19 8.32 3.40
C LYS A 196 8.47 9.80 3.68
N GLY A 197 9.64 10.32 3.29
CA GLY A 197 9.93 11.75 3.30
C GLY A 197 9.98 12.39 4.69
N TYR A 198 10.52 11.69 5.68
CA TYR A 198 10.62 12.21 7.05
C TYR A 198 11.54 13.43 7.19
N ASP A 199 12.46 13.64 6.26
CA ASP A 199 13.26 14.85 6.15
C ASP A 199 12.39 16.09 5.81
N ASN A 200 11.38 15.93 4.96
CA ASN A 200 10.38 16.98 4.72
C ASN A 200 9.49 17.17 5.94
N LEU A 201 9.07 16.06 6.60
CA LEU A 201 8.25 16.13 7.81
C LEU A 201 8.95 16.96 8.90
N LEU A 202 10.26 16.76 9.12
CA LEU A 202 11.03 17.54 10.09
C LEU A 202 11.02 19.04 9.76
N LYS A 203 11.20 19.43 8.50
CA LYS A 203 11.14 20.83 8.06
C LYS A 203 9.76 21.44 8.35
N VAL A 204 8.70 20.71 7.99
CA VAL A 204 7.31 21.11 8.23
C VAL A 204 7.03 21.23 9.73
N ALA A 205 7.43 20.22 10.52
CA ALA A 205 7.23 20.20 11.96
C ALA A 205 7.88 21.40 12.67
N LYS A 206 9.06 21.82 12.21
CA LYS A 206 9.74 23.01 12.75
C LYS A 206 8.91 24.28 12.54
N ILE A 207 8.41 24.52 11.33
CA ILE A 207 7.59 25.69 11.00
C ILE A 207 6.28 25.69 11.80
N VAL A 208 5.64 24.50 11.93
CA VAL A 208 4.37 24.38 12.67
C VAL A 208 4.57 24.58 14.17
N ASN A 209 5.62 23.98 14.75
CA ASN A 209 5.92 24.10 16.19
C ASN A 209 6.23 25.57 16.61
N GLU A 210 6.84 26.37 15.75
CA GLU A 210 7.10 27.79 16.02
C GLU A 210 5.81 28.58 16.26
N LYS A 211 4.71 28.22 15.57
CA LYS A 211 3.40 28.89 15.69
C LYS A 211 2.47 28.24 16.70
N HIS A 212 2.52 26.92 16.82
CA HIS A 212 1.57 26.11 17.60
C HIS A 212 2.28 25.12 18.54
N PRO A 213 3.09 25.62 19.52
CA PRO A 213 3.86 24.77 20.43
C PRO A 213 2.98 23.99 21.42
N ASP A 214 1.69 24.28 21.47
CA ASP A 214 0.68 23.58 22.27
C ASP A 214 0.03 22.38 21.58
N TRP A 215 0.43 22.10 20.32
CA TRP A 215 0.07 20.89 19.59
C TRP A 215 1.15 19.84 19.72
N THR A 216 0.81 18.59 19.36
CA THR A 216 1.77 17.49 19.29
C THR A 216 1.60 16.73 17.97
N TRP A 217 2.67 16.11 17.51
CA TRP A 217 2.67 15.33 16.28
C TRP A 217 3.30 13.96 16.51
N ASP A 218 2.49 12.91 16.44
CA ASP A 218 2.92 11.53 16.65
C ASP A 218 3.23 10.85 15.31
N ILE A 219 4.39 10.18 15.24
CA ILE A 219 4.82 9.35 14.11
C ILE A 219 4.71 7.90 14.53
N CYS A 220 3.77 7.16 13.93
CA CYS A 220 3.50 5.76 14.19
C CYS A 220 4.11 4.88 13.10
N GLY A 221 5.09 4.07 13.45
CA GLY A 221 5.76 3.11 12.59
C GLY A 221 7.19 2.84 13.03
N GLY A 222 7.72 1.72 12.60
CA GLY A 222 9.14 1.36 12.77
C GLY A 222 9.86 1.35 11.42
N GLY A 223 11.17 1.27 11.43
CA GLY A 223 11.97 1.19 10.22
C GLY A 223 13.42 1.59 10.43
N SER A 224 14.19 1.56 9.33
CA SER A 224 15.64 1.76 9.36
C SER A 224 16.06 3.16 9.80
N LEU A 225 15.18 4.16 9.69
CA LEU A 225 15.47 5.55 10.05
C LEU A 225 15.15 5.91 11.51
N TYR A 226 14.75 4.96 12.37
CA TYR A 226 14.31 5.28 13.73
C TYR A 226 15.36 6.06 14.53
N GLU A 227 16.59 5.54 14.61
CA GLU A 227 17.68 6.17 15.37
C GLU A 227 18.09 7.52 14.76
N GLU A 228 18.21 7.59 13.43
CA GLU A 228 18.55 8.83 12.73
C GLU A 228 17.50 9.92 12.97
N LEU A 229 16.22 9.55 12.88
CA LEU A 229 15.12 10.50 13.07
C LEU A 229 15.03 10.96 14.53
N SER A 230 15.26 10.04 15.50
CA SER A 230 15.32 10.37 16.91
C SER A 230 16.43 11.38 17.24
N ALA A 231 17.62 11.19 16.66
CA ALA A 231 18.72 12.13 16.81
C ALA A 231 18.39 13.52 16.24
N LYS A 232 17.80 13.57 15.03
CA LYS A 232 17.42 14.84 14.39
C LYS A 232 16.32 15.58 15.15
N ILE A 233 15.31 14.87 15.69
CA ILE A 233 14.27 15.49 16.53
C ILE A 233 14.89 16.18 17.74
N LYS A 234 15.88 15.56 18.36
CA LYS A 234 16.62 16.14 19.50
C LYS A 234 17.51 17.33 19.10
N GLU A 235 18.25 17.20 17.99
CA GLU A 235 19.08 18.26 17.44
C GLU A 235 18.27 19.52 17.13
N GLU A 236 17.06 19.36 16.54
CA GLU A 236 16.14 20.45 16.20
C GLU A 236 15.28 20.90 17.38
N LYS A 237 15.45 20.33 18.57
CA LYS A 237 14.71 20.65 19.82
C LYS A 237 13.18 20.50 19.65
N LEU A 238 12.76 19.45 18.94
CA LEU A 238 11.37 19.15 18.63
C LEU A 238 10.75 18.07 19.54
N GLU A 239 11.44 17.59 20.61
CA GLU A 239 11.03 16.44 21.43
C GLU A 239 9.71 16.65 22.17
N LYS A 240 9.33 17.92 22.42
CA LYS A 240 8.03 18.25 23.03
C LYS A 240 6.87 18.26 22.06
N PHE A 241 7.17 18.40 20.76
CA PHE A 241 6.18 18.53 19.68
C PHE A 241 6.06 17.24 18.85
N LEU A 242 7.18 16.59 18.51
CA LEU A 242 7.26 15.48 17.58
C LEU A 242 7.71 14.18 18.27
N HIS A 243 6.85 13.15 18.25
CA HIS A 243 7.08 11.92 19.01
C HIS A 243 7.13 10.68 18.11
N LEU A 244 8.18 9.86 18.23
CA LEU A 244 8.27 8.56 17.61
C LEU A 244 7.58 7.51 18.47
N LYS A 245 6.45 6.98 18.02
CA LYS A 245 5.63 5.98 18.75
C LYS A 245 6.05 4.54 18.46
N GLY A 246 6.97 4.33 17.49
CA GLY A 246 7.33 2.98 17.04
C GLY A 246 6.15 2.25 16.39
N ASN A 247 6.25 0.92 16.35
CA ASN A 247 5.17 0.08 15.83
C ASN A 247 4.00 0.01 16.81
N VAL A 248 2.89 0.64 16.47
CA VAL A 248 1.66 0.65 17.28
C VAL A 248 0.80 -0.55 16.88
N LYS A 249 0.45 -1.39 17.88
CA LYS A 249 -0.55 -2.44 17.69
C LYS A 249 -1.94 -1.81 17.64
N ASN A 250 -2.83 -2.32 16.78
CA ASN A 250 -4.21 -1.83 16.64
C ASN A 250 -4.27 -0.33 16.31
N ILE A 251 -3.49 0.09 15.32
CA ILE A 251 -3.40 1.49 14.87
C ILE A 251 -4.77 2.11 14.59
N GLU A 252 -5.74 1.31 14.13
CA GLU A 252 -7.11 1.72 13.89
C GLU A 252 -7.84 2.30 15.11
N GLN A 253 -7.43 1.92 16.32
CA GLN A 253 -8.07 2.39 17.56
C GLN A 253 -7.57 3.76 17.99
N ILE A 254 -6.37 4.14 17.59
CA ILE A 254 -5.78 5.41 18.03
C ILE A 254 -6.10 6.58 17.10
N TYR A 255 -6.51 6.36 15.85
CA TYR A 255 -6.84 7.46 14.92
C TYR A 255 -7.84 8.46 15.53
N LYS A 256 -8.82 7.99 16.32
CA LYS A 256 -9.83 8.83 16.99
C LYS A 256 -9.26 9.84 17.98
N GLU A 257 -7.99 9.70 18.40
CA GLU A 257 -7.33 10.62 19.33
C GLU A 257 -6.72 11.83 18.61
N TYR A 258 -6.74 11.86 17.29
CA TYR A 258 -6.05 12.87 16.49
C TYR A 258 -7.02 13.79 15.76
N SER A 259 -6.56 15.02 15.49
CA SER A 259 -7.33 16.01 14.74
C SER A 259 -7.25 15.79 13.23
N PHE A 260 -6.08 15.40 12.71
CA PHE A 260 -5.88 15.14 11.30
C PHE A 260 -4.62 14.30 11.05
N CYS A 261 -4.55 13.73 9.85
CA CYS A 261 -3.43 12.92 9.39
C CYS A 261 -2.58 13.68 8.37
N VAL A 262 -1.25 13.59 8.50
CA VAL A 262 -0.30 14.20 7.56
C VAL A 262 0.58 13.13 6.93
N MET A 263 0.83 13.23 5.62
CA MET A 263 1.73 12.36 4.90
C MET A 263 2.69 13.16 4.02
N THR A 264 3.99 12.90 4.16
CA THR A 264 5.07 13.62 3.46
C THR A 264 5.85 12.75 2.48
N SER A 265 5.28 11.64 2.06
CA SER A 265 5.94 10.63 1.22
C SER A 265 6.43 11.18 -0.11
N TYR A 266 7.57 10.66 -0.59
CA TYR A 266 8.08 10.93 -1.93
C TYR A 266 7.33 10.16 -3.01
N TYR A 267 6.95 8.92 -2.71
CA TYR A 267 6.24 8.01 -3.61
C TYR A 267 5.35 7.07 -2.81
N GLU A 268 4.19 6.78 -3.36
CA GLU A 268 3.26 5.76 -2.85
C GLU A 268 2.77 4.86 -3.99
N GLY A 269 2.30 3.67 -3.64
CA GLY A 269 1.43 2.90 -4.53
C GLY A 269 -0.01 3.33 -4.28
N LEU A 270 -0.63 2.76 -3.26
CA LEU A 270 -1.90 3.21 -2.68
C LEU A 270 -1.71 3.31 -1.16
N PRO A 271 -1.66 4.51 -0.57
CA PRO A 271 -1.34 4.69 0.85
C PRO A 271 -2.51 4.27 1.75
N LEU A 272 -2.48 3.03 2.25
CA LEU A 272 -3.51 2.48 3.13
C LEU A 272 -3.71 3.33 4.40
N SER A 273 -2.64 3.95 4.91
CA SER A 273 -2.74 4.84 6.09
C SER A 273 -3.63 6.06 5.87
N LEU A 274 -3.71 6.59 4.64
CA LEU A 274 -4.65 7.66 4.30
C LEU A 274 -6.09 7.15 4.25
N LEU A 275 -6.30 5.95 3.69
CA LEU A 275 -7.62 5.32 3.70
C LEU A 275 -8.06 4.98 5.13
N GLU A 276 -7.14 4.48 5.97
CA GLU A 276 -7.39 4.22 7.39
C GLU A 276 -7.76 5.52 8.14
N ALA A 277 -7.06 6.63 7.86
CA ALA A 277 -7.40 7.94 8.41
C ALA A 277 -8.81 8.40 7.99
N GLN A 278 -9.17 8.26 6.70
CA GLN A 278 -10.51 8.63 6.20
C GLN A 278 -11.63 7.82 6.84
N ILE A 279 -11.45 6.50 7.00
CA ILE A 279 -12.44 5.66 7.70
C ILE A 279 -12.67 6.17 9.13
N ASN A 280 -11.61 6.66 9.76
CA ASN A 280 -11.69 7.24 11.11
C ASN A 280 -12.07 8.72 11.10
N LYS A 281 -12.61 9.22 10.00
CA LYS A 281 -13.09 10.60 9.83
C LYS A 281 -12.02 11.69 10.03
N LEU A 282 -10.75 11.35 9.90
CA LEU A 282 -9.69 12.35 9.99
C LEU A 282 -9.55 13.12 8.66
N PRO A 283 -9.53 14.45 8.70
CA PRO A 283 -9.00 15.26 7.62
C PRO A 283 -7.59 14.84 7.25
N ILE A 284 -7.22 14.96 5.99
CA ILE A 284 -5.91 14.52 5.51
C ILE A 284 -5.16 15.67 4.86
N ILE A 285 -3.86 15.78 5.14
CA ILE A 285 -2.95 16.64 4.39
C ILE A 285 -1.85 15.75 3.81
N SER A 286 -1.63 15.80 2.51
CA SER A 286 -0.60 14.98 1.86
C SER A 286 0.09 15.75 0.75
N PHE A 287 1.38 15.48 0.53
CA PHE A 287 1.95 15.79 -0.77
C PHE A 287 1.19 15.01 -1.86
N ASP A 288 0.96 15.65 -3.01
CA ASP A 288 0.41 14.98 -4.20
C ASP A 288 1.52 14.18 -4.91
N CYS A 289 2.14 13.29 -4.14
CA CYS A 289 3.19 12.44 -4.69
C CYS A 289 2.63 11.41 -5.68
N PRO A 290 3.43 10.97 -6.66
CA PRO A 290 3.08 9.84 -7.50
C PRO A 290 3.04 8.55 -6.65
N THR A 291 2.02 7.78 -6.66
CA THR A 291 0.61 7.80 -7.04
C THR A 291 -0.24 7.75 -5.76
N GLY A 292 -1.54 7.67 -5.83
CA GLY A 292 -2.41 7.33 -4.69
C GLY A 292 -3.05 8.49 -3.93
N PRO A 293 -2.33 9.51 -3.40
CA PRO A 293 -2.95 10.57 -2.61
C PRO A 293 -4.10 11.29 -3.32
N SER A 294 -3.91 11.71 -4.58
CA SER A 294 -4.94 12.38 -5.39
C SER A 294 -6.14 11.49 -5.76
N GLU A 295 -6.02 10.17 -5.63
CA GLU A 295 -7.16 9.28 -5.80
C GLU A 295 -7.99 9.10 -4.53
N ILE A 296 -7.42 9.43 -3.39
CA ILE A 296 -8.03 9.30 -2.06
C ILE A 296 -8.60 10.65 -1.61
N ILE A 297 -7.80 11.70 -1.73
CA ILE A 297 -8.12 13.04 -1.22
C ILE A 297 -8.86 13.82 -2.30
N ALA A 298 -10.08 14.24 -1.98
CA ALA A 298 -10.80 15.27 -2.72
C ALA A 298 -10.31 16.63 -2.19
N ASN A 299 -9.37 17.24 -2.93
CA ASN A 299 -8.69 18.46 -2.48
C ASN A 299 -9.66 19.58 -2.12
N ASN A 300 -9.46 20.24 -0.98
CA ASN A 300 -10.32 21.25 -0.37
C ASN A 300 -11.74 20.77 0.02
N GLN A 301 -11.99 19.45 0.06
CA GLN A 301 -13.27 18.89 0.49
C GLN A 301 -13.13 17.97 1.72
N ASN A 302 -12.24 16.97 1.66
CA ASN A 302 -11.96 16.07 2.78
C ASN A 302 -10.49 16.12 3.25
N GLY A 303 -9.71 17.05 2.69
CA GLY A 303 -8.30 17.22 2.99
C GLY A 303 -7.62 18.18 2.02
N TYR A 304 -6.30 18.25 2.14
CA TYR A 304 -5.45 19.05 1.27
C TYR A 304 -4.43 18.20 0.52
N LEU A 305 -4.32 18.42 -0.79
CA LEU A 305 -3.19 18.02 -1.60
C LEU A 305 -2.24 19.21 -1.73
N VAL A 306 -0.98 18.96 -1.47
CA VAL A 306 0.09 19.96 -1.48
C VAL A 306 1.12 19.58 -2.53
N ASP A 307 1.68 20.57 -3.20
CA ASP A 307 2.73 20.34 -4.20
C ASP A 307 3.90 19.57 -3.58
N CYS A 308 4.41 18.59 -4.34
CA CYS A 308 5.47 17.72 -3.86
C CYS A 308 6.66 18.51 -3.33
N TYR A 309 7.07 18.16 -2.12
CA TYR A 309 8.25 18.68 -1.42
C TYR A 309 8.19 20.15 -1.02
N ASN A 310 7.05 20.80 -1.17
CA ASN A 310 6.85 22.17 -0.71
C ASN A 310 6.48 22.18 0.79
N ALA A 311 7.51 22.20 1.64
CA ALA A 311 7.34 22.16 3.08
C ALA A 311 6.60 23.40 3.63
N GLU A 312 6.79 24.57 3.04
CA GLU A 312 6.14 25.82 3.45
C GLU A 312 4.64 25.80 3.15
N GLN A 313 4.27 25.33 1.95
CA GLN A 313 2.86 25.14 1.59
C GLN A 313 2.19 24.07 2.49
N MET A 314 2.91 22.99 2.79
CA MET A 314 2.42 21.94 3.71
C MET A 314 2.18 22.53 5.10
N ALA A 315 3.13 23.28 5.65
CA ALA A 315 3.00 23.94 6.95
C ALA A 315 1.84 24.96 6.95
N THR A 316 1.65 25.72 5.86
CA THR A 316 0.51 26.63 5.72
C THR A 316 -0.83 25.91 5.79
N LYS A 317 -0.97 24.73 5.13
CA LYS A 317 -2.20 23.94 5.19
C LYS A 317 -2.42 23.28 6.55
N ILE A 318 -1.34 22.89 7.24
CA ILE A 318 -1.42 22.39 8.61
C ILE A 318 -1.88 23.52 9.54
N ASN A 319 -1.29 24.70 9.47
CA ASN A 319 -1.69 25.84 10.28
C ASN A 319 -3.17 26.22 10.04
N ASP A 320 -3.63 26.21 8.78
CA ASP A 320 -5.04 26.42 8.45
C ASP A 320 -5.97 25.43 9.17
N LEU A 321 -5.63 24.14 9.19
CA LEU A 321 -6.42 23.14 9.93
C LEU A 321 -6.28 23.28 11.45
N ILE A 322 -5.15 23.73 11.97
CA ILE A 322 -4.97 24.01 13.41
C ILE A 322 -5.86 25.17 13.85
N GLU A 323 -5.86 26.26 13.11
CA GLU A 323 -6.53 27.52 13.44
C GLU A 323 -8.05 27.47 13.14
N ASN A 324 -8.48 26.64 12.18
CA ASN A 324 -9.87 26.57 11.74
C ASN A 324 -10.54 25.23 12.12
N LYS A 325 -11.18 25.24 13.29
CA LYS A 325 -11.91 24.08 13.81
C LYS A 325 -13.09 23.68 12.92
N GLU A 326 -13.82 24.65 12.40
CA GLU A 326 -14.98 24.44 11.52
C GLU A 326 -14.57 23.73 10.24
N LYS A 327 -13.40 24.10 9.69
CA LYS A 327 -12.82 23.44 8.52
C LYS A 327 -12.45 21.98 8.79
N ARG A 328 -11.90 21.69 9.96
CA ARG A 328 -11.64 20.30 10.36
C ARG A 328 -12.91 19.48 10.44
N ILE A 329 -13.99 20.04 11.01
CA ILE A 329 -15.29 19.39 11.08
C ILE A 329 -15.86 19.15 9.67
N GLU A 330 -15.85 20.17 8.81
CA GLU A 330 -16.30 20.05 7.41
C GLU A 330 -15.57 18.93 6.66
N PHE A 331 -14.24 18.87 6.78
CA PHE A 331 -13.44 17.83 6.13
C PHE A 331 -13.70 16.43 6.70
N SER A 332 -13.90 16.35 8.02
CA SER A 332 -14.27 15.11 8.69
C SER A 332 -15.62 14.57 8.24
N GLU A 333 -16.64 15.41 8.09
CA GLU A 333 -17.96 15.03 7.59
C GLU A 333 -17.92 14.50 6.17
N LYS A 334 -17.00 15.02 5.34
CA LYS A 334 -16.78 14.63 3.95
C LYS A 334 -15.71 13.53 3.79
N SER A 335 -15.21 12.96 4.88
CA SER A 335 -14.15 11.95 4.84
C SER A 335 -14.51 10.70 4.02
N ASN A 336 -15.80 10.39 3.87
CA ASN A 336 -16.28 9.25 3.08
C ASN A 336 -16.28 9.48 1.57
N LEU A 337 -15.99 10.69 1.09
CA LEU A 337 -15.83 10.93 -0.34
C LEU A 337 -14.76 9.98 -0.91
N ASN A 338 -15.07 9.34 -2.02
CA ASN A 338 -14.22 8.36 -2.70
C ASN A 338 -13.99 7.03 -1.98
N LEU A 339 -14.49 6.79 -0.74
CA LEU A 339 -14.24 5.54 -0.01
C LEU A 339 -14.90 4.31 -0.63
N LYS A 340 -16.07 4.46 -1.28
CA LYS A 340 -16.85 3.35 -1.84
C LYS A 340 -16.03 2.42 -2.74
N LYS A 341 -15.15 2.97 -3.58
CA LYS A 341 -14.31 2.17 -4.50
C LYS A 341 -13.26 1.32 -3.77
N TYR A 342 -12.99 1.60 -2.48
CA TYR A 342 -12.07 0.86 -1.63
C TYR A 342 -12.79 -0.08 -0.66
N GLU A 343 -14.12 -0.13 -0.70
CA GLU A 343 -14.88 -1.08 0.11
C GLU A 343 -14.57 -2.51 -0.34
N LYS A 344 -14.43 -3.40 0.62
CA LYS A 344 -14.08 -4.81 0.39
C LYS A 344 -14.97 -5.48 -0.65
N GLN A 345 -16.28 -5.25 -0.57
CA GLN A 345 -17.25 -5.87 -1.50
C GLN A 345 -17.04 -5.40 -2.94
N GLU A 346 -16.81 -4.11 -3.16
CA GLU A 346 -16.58 -3.55 -4.48
C GLU A 346 -15.24 -4.04 -5.08
N VAL A 347 -14.19 -4.09 -4.27
CA VAL A 347 -12.88 -4.59 -4.73
C VAL A 347 -12.95 -6.09 -5.03
N LEU A 348 -13.56 -6.90 -4.17
CA LEU A 348 -13.72 -8.34 -4.40
C LEU A 348 -14.60 -8.66 -5.61
N LYS A 349 -15.61 -7.83 -5.89
CA LYS A 349 -16.41 -7.93 -7.11
C LYS A 349 -15.54 -7.78 -8.36
N LYS A 350 -14.62 -6.79 -8.38
CA LYS A 350 -13.66 -6.62 -9.50
C LYS A 350 -12.77 -7.86 -9.63
N TRP A 351 -12.18 -8.36 -8.54
CA TRP A 351 -11.33 -9.56 -8.55
C TRP A 351 -12.06 -10.79 -9.06
N ASN A 352 -13.27 -11.07 -8.55
CA ASN A 352 -14.06 -12.22 -8.99
C ASN A 352 -14.44 -12.13 -10.47
N ASN A 353 -14.82 -10.95 -10.94
CA ASN A 353 -15.09 -10.71 -12.35
C ASN A 353 -13.86 -10.93 -13.22
N LEU A 354 -12.70 -10.42 -12.82
CA LEU A 354 -11.45 -10.60 -13.55
C LEU A 354 -11.07 -12.08 -13.64
N ILE A 355 -11.06 -12.80 -12.50
CA ILE A 355 -10.73 -14.22 -12.44
C ILE A 355 -11.72 -15.07 -13.25
N SER A 356 -13.00 -14.70 -13.29
CA SER A 356 -14.00 -15.47 -14.05
C SER A 356 -13.87 -15.30 -15.57
N LYS A 357 -13.43 -14.13 -16.03
CA LYS A 357 -13.29 -13.79 -17.45
C LYS A 357 -12.05 -14.38 -18.12
N ILE A 358 -10.99 -14.62 -17.36
CA ILE A 358 -9.70 -15.07 -17.88
C ILE A 358 -9.62 -16.60 -17.93
#